data_a3b9ca8190ecff12a6e976fc7528d8d6
#
_entry.id   a3b9ca8190ecff12a6e976fc7528d8d6
#
_cell.length_a   1.000
_cell.length_b   1.000
_cell.length_c   1.000
_cell.angle_alpha   90.00
_cell.angle_beta   90.00
_cell.angle_gamma   90.00
#
_symmetry.space_group_name_H-M   'P 1'
#
loop_
_entity.id
_entity.type
_entity.pdbx_description
1 polymer ?
#
loop_
_entity_poly.entity_id
_entity_poly.type
_entity_poly.pdbx_seq_one_letter_code
_entity_poly.pdbx_strand_id
1 'polypeptide(L)'
;MSFKLAEYKEPDFTKKMFTDAPNASLVRAPHAKAAPKGFHATSIFPEYFKIDGKWHLAKDSRMDAVPVWDGEKIRVVEFRNIKAGDMIVTGRTEDASEGIYVHDDCWVREEEEEIKNTFAFRQARSRETSFTQDYKELIELLKYEKETGGYVVWV
;
A
#
# COMPACT_ATOMS: atom_id res chain seq x y z
N MET A 1 8.63 26.91 -1.49
CA MET A 1 7.53 25.96 -1.64
C MET A 1 7.64 24.99 -0.47
N SER A 2 6.57 24.73 0.28
CA SER A 2 6.61 23.71 1.33
C SER A 2 6.40 22.35 0.67
N PHE A 3 7.20 21.36 1.01
CA PHE A 3 6.99 19.98 0.56
C PHE A 3 5.62 19.49 1.04
N LYS A 4 4.81 18.96 0.10
CA LYS A 4 3.52 18.36 0.43
C LYS A 4 3.63 16.84 0.28
N LEU A 5 3.25 16.13 1.34
CA LEU A 5 3.11 14.69 1.27
C LEU A 5 1.95 14.31 0.35
N ALA A 6 2.06 13.15 -0.29
CA ALA A 6 0.93 12.56 -0.98
C ALA A 6 -0.16 12.21 0.05
N GLU A 7 -1.41 12.49 -0.30
CA GLU A 7 -2.55 12.17 0.55
C GLU A 7 -3.13 10.80 0.19
N TYR A 8 -3.50 10.04 1.21
CA TYR A 8 -4.19 8.78 1.01
C TYR A 8 -5.64 9.03 0.61
N LYS A 9 -6.04 8.44 -0.51
CA LYS A 9 -7.42 8.49 -1.00
C LYS A 9 -8.05 7.11 -0.88
N GLU A 10 -9.10 7.00 -0.08
CA GLU A 10 -9.85 5.76 0.03
C GLU A 10 -10.55 5.38 -1.29
N PRO A 11 -10.69 4.07 -1.58
CA PRO A 11 -11.50 3.61 -2.70
C PRO A 11 -12.96 4.03 -2.55
N ASP A 12 -13.59 4.34 -3.66
CA ASP A 12 -15.05 4.55 -3.69
C ASP A 12 -15.78 3.20 -3.73
N PHE A 13 -16.10 2.67 -2.57
CA PHE A 13 -16.79 1.39 -2.40
C PHE A 13 -18.24 1.37 -2.90
N THR A 14 -18.78 2.50 -3.39
CA THR A 14 -20.11 2.55 -4.04
C THR A 14 -20.07 2.09 -5.49
N LYS A 15 -18.89 2.00 -6.09
CA LYS A 15 -18.72 1.50 -7.45
C LYS A 15 -19.16 0.05 -7.58
N LYS A 16 -19.73 -0.29 -8.75
CA LYS A 16 -20.27 -1.62 -9.05
C LYS A 16 -19.26 -2.75 -8.82
N MET A 17 -17.98 -2.54 -9.13
CA MET A 17 -16.94 -3.53 -8.91
C MET A 17 -16.81 -3.96 -7.43
N PHE A 18 -17.11 -3.06 -6.48
CA PHE A 18 -17.05 -3.35 -5.05
C PHE A 18 -18.39 -3.86 -4.49
N THR A 19 -19.51 -3.29 -4.97
CA THR A 19 -20.84 -3.71 -4.49
C THR A 19 -21.14 -5.15 -4.91
N ASP A 20 -20.81 -5.51 -6.15
CA ASP A 20 -21.06 -6.83 -6.73
C ASP A 20 -19.99 -7.88 -6.35
N ALA A 21 -18.85 -7.45 -5.78
CA ALA A 21 -17.79 -8.36 -5.36
C ALA A 21 -18.28 -9.40 -4.35
N PRO A 22 -17.86 -10.66 -4.45
CA PRO A 22 -18.12 -11.68 -3.43
C PRO A 22 -17.36 -11.38 -2.14
N ASN A 23 -17.66 -12.10 -1.07
CA ASN A 23 -16.78 -12.14 0.09
C ASN A 23 -15.50 -12.90 -0.24
N ALA A 24 -14.38 -12.46 0.34
CA ALA A 24 -13.12 -13.16 0.25
C ALA A 24 -13.23 -14.55 0.89
N SER A 25 -12.57 -15.51 0.28
CA SER A 25 -12.53 -16.89 0.80
C SER A 25 -11.58 -16.99 1.99
N LEU A 26 -12.04 -17.61 3.07
CA LEU A 26 -11.27 -17.83 4.28
C LEU A 26 -11.04 -19.31 4.50
N VAL A 27 -9.77 -19.70 4.67
CA VAL A 27 -9.39 -21.10 4.91
C VAL A 27 -8.51 -21.19 6.16
N ARG A 28 -8.76 -22.20 6.98
CA ARG A 28 -7.98 -22.42 8.20
C ARG A 28 -6.56 -22.87 7.89
N ALA A 29 -5.59 -22.28 8.58
CA ALA A 29 -4.22 -22.74 8.56
C ALA A 29 -4.16 -24.21 9.05
N PRO A 30 -3.55 -25.12 8.27
CA PRO A 30 -3.54 -26.55 8.62
C PRO A 30 -2.71 -26.85 9.87
N HIS A 31 -1.66 -26.10 10.08
CA HIS A 31 -0.82 -26.15 11.28
C HIS A 31 -0.02 -24.85 11.43
N ALA A 32 0.69 -24.71 12.52
CA ALA A 32 1.55 -23.54 12.75
C ALA A 32 2.60 -23.39 11.64
N LYS A 33 2.87 -22.14 11.23
CA LYS A 33 3.84 -21.76 10.19
C LYS A 33 3.51 -22.25 8.78
N ALA A 34 2.27 -22.65 8.53
CA ALA A 34 1.82 -23.10 7.21
C ALA A 34 0.54 -22.37 6.77
N ALA A 35 0.57 -21.78 5.59
CA ALA A 35 -0.60 -21.24 4.94
C ALA A 35 -1.30 -22.33 4.10
N PRO A 36 -2.64 -22.26 3.93
CA PRO A 36 -3.37 -23.14 3.05
C PRO A 36 -3.00 -22.92 1.59
N LYS A 37 -3.21 -23.92 0.74
CA LYS A 37 -3.01 -23.78 -0.70
C LYS A 37 -3.88 -22.65 -1.25
N GLY A 38 -3.29 -21.80 -2.08
CA GLY A 38 -3.99 -20.67 -2.69
C GLY A 38 -4.15 -19.46 -1.77
N PHE A 39 -3.41 -19.40 -0.67
CA PHE A 39 -3.37 -18.21 0.17
C PHE A 39 -3.05 -16.95 -0.64
N HIS A 40 -3.58 -15.81 -0.23
CA HIS A 40 -3.19 -14.51 -0.76
C HIS A 40 -1.88 -14.05 -0.11
N ALA A 41 -0.90 -13.67 -0.93
CA ALA A 41 0.33 -13.06 -0.45
C ALA A 41 0.17 -11.52 -0.47
N THR A 42 0.37 -10.89 0.68
CA THR A 42 0.19 -9.44 0.80
C THR A 42 1.31 -8.64 0.11
N SER A 43 0.98 -7.46 -0.37
CA SER A 43 1.85 -6.48 -0.99
C SER A 43 2.26 -5.35 -0.03
N ILE A 44 2.93 -4.34 -0.55
CA ILE A 44 3.24 -3.10 0.18
C ILE A 44 2.13 -2.05 0.10
N PHE A 45 1.14 -2.27 -0.77
CA PHE A 45 0.02 -1.36 -0.95
C PHE A 45 -1.07 -1.59 0.10
N PRO A 46 -1.97 -0.62 0.33
CA PRO A 46 -3.18 -0.85 1.10
C PRO A 46 -4.05 -1.93 0.44
N GLU A 47 -4.46 -2.93 1.20
CA GLU A 47 -5.27 -4.04 0.73
C GLU A 47 -6.58 -4.11 1.49
N TYR A 48 -7.65 -4.34 0.75
CA TYR A 48 -8.99 -4.46 1.28
C TYR A 48 -9.54 -5.86 1.00
N PHE A 49 -10.21 -6.41 2.00
CA PHE A 49 -10.83 -7.74 1.94
C PHE A 49 -12.30 -7.64 2.29
N LYS A 50 -13.18 -8.17 1.44
CA LYS A 50 -14.62 -8.17 1.69
C LYS A 50 -14.99 -9.38 2.55
N ILE A 51 -15.44 -9.14 3.78
CA ILE A 51 -15.88 -10.18 4.71
C ILE A 51 -17.22 -9.77 5.27
N ASP A 52 -18.18 -10.70 5.29
CA ASP A 52 -19.56 -10.47 5.73
C ASP A 52 -20.20 -9.23 5.07
N GLY A 53 -19.92 -9.07 3.77
CA GLY A 53 -20.46 -7.98 2.95
C GLY A 53 -19.79 -6.61 3.16
N LYS A 54 -18.78 -6.50 4.01
CA LYS A 54 -18.06 -5.25 4.31
C LYS A 54 -16.60 -5.33 3.87
N TRP A 55 -16.07 -4.20 3.39
CA TRP A 55 -14.66 -4.06 3.07
C TRP A 55 -13.85 -3.69 4.30
N HIS A 56 -12.83 -4.47 4.59
CA HIS A 56 -11.91 -4.28 5.71
C HIS A 56 -10.50 -4.00 5.18
N LEU A 57 -9.93 -2.87 5.58
CA LEU A 57 -8.53 -2.55 5.31
C LEU A 57 -7.62 -3.43 6.17
N ALA A 58 -6.62 -4.06 5.56
CA ALA A 58 -5.48 -4.60 6.29
C ALA A 58 -4.70 -3.44 6.89
N LYS A 59 -4.66 -3.34 8.21
CA LYS A 59 -4.11 -2.18 8.90
C LYS A 59 -2.60 -1.99 8.68
N ASP A 60 -1.89 -3.10 8.48
CA ASP A 60 -0.45 -3.10 8.26
C ASP A 60 -0.17 -3.52 6.81
N SER A 61 0.67 -2.76 6.10
CA SER A 61 1.14 -3.14 4.76
C SER A 61 2.50 -3.82 4.89
N ARG A 62 2.59 -5.05 4.41
CA ARG A 62 3.82 -5.84 4.44
C ARG A 62 3.85 -6.82 3.29
N MET A 63 4.92 -6.81 2.54
CA MET A 63 5.14 -7.74 1.43
C MET A 63 5.43 -9.16 1.94
N ASP A 64 4.98 -10.16 1.18
CA ASP A 64 5.24 -11.58 1.45
C ASP A 64 4.73 -12.10 2.82
N ALA A 65 3.62 -11.58 3.28
CA ALA A 65 2.90 -12.06 4.45
C ALA A 65 1.51 -12.60 4.06
N VAL A 66 0.71 -12.99 5.01
CA VAL A 66 -0.65 -13.47 4.77
C VAL A 66 -1.69 -12.66 5.55
N PRO A 67 -2.84 -12.34 4.95
CA PRO A 67 -3.95 -11.70 5.66
C PRO A 67 -4.72 -12.72 6.47
N VAL A 68 -4.82 -12.48 7.76
CA VAL A 68 -5.52 -13.32 8.74
C VAL A 68 -6.72 -12.57 9.29
N TRP A 69 -7.90 -13.14 9.17
CA TRP A 69 -9.12 -12.66 9.80
C TRP A 69 -9.21 -13.15 11.24
N ASP A 70 -9.27 -12.25 12.21
CA ASP A 70 -9.37 -12.61 13.64
C ASP A 70 -10.81 -12.57 14.19
N GLY A 71 -11.79 -12.31 13.35
CA GLY A 71 -13.21 -12.16 13.70
C GLY A 71 -13.67 -10.70 13.76
N GLU A 72 -12.75 -9.74 13.76
CA GLU A 72 -13.04 -8.32 13.83
C GLU A 72 -12.28 -7.50 12.76
N LYS A 73 -11.02 -7.86 12.53
CA LYS A 73 -10.12 -7.13 11.61
C LYS A 73 -9.16 -8.07 10.88
N ILE A 74 -8.60 -7.55 9.80
CA ILE A 74 -7.52 -8.22 9.06
C ILE A 74 -6.18 -7.85 9.69
N ARG A 75 -5.40 -8.87 10.04
CA ARG A 75 -4.00 -8.73 10.46
C ARG A 75 -3.09 -9.31 9.40
N VAL A 76 -2.01 -8.61 9.09
CA VAL A 76 -0.96 -9.11 8.20
C VAL A 76 0.07 -9.88 9.01
N VAL A 77 0.22 -11.17 8.74
CA VAL A 77 1.00 -12.10 9.56
C VAL A 77 2.10 -12.75 8.72
N GLU A 78 3.33 -12.70 9.18
CA GLU A 78 4.43 -13.43 8.57
C GLU A 78 4.24 -14.94 8.70
N PHE A 79 4.71 -15.72 7.73
CA PHE A 79 4.59 -17.19 7.74
C PHE A 79 5.06 -17.84 9.05
N ARG A 80 6.18 -17.36 9.61
CA ARG A 80 6.74 -17.87 10.88
C ARG A 80 5.82 -17.67 12.08
N ASN A 81 4.87 -16.74 11.99
CA ASN A 81 3.95 -16.36 13.06
C ASN A 81 2.54 -16.91 12.88
N ILE A 82 2.26 -17.64 11.79
CA ILE A 82 0.97 -18.29 11.57
C ILE A 82 0.75 -19.34 12.65
N LYS A 83 -0.44 -19.36 13.22
CA LYS A 83 -0.90 -20.34 14.19
C LYS A 83 -1.83 -21.36 13.53
N ALA A 84 -1.87 -22.57 14.02
CA ALA A 84 -2.84 -23.57 13.59
C ALA A 84 -4.27 -23.04 13.80
N GLY A 85 -5.10 -23.10 12.76
CA GLY A 85 -6.48 -22.65 12.82
C GLY A 85 -6.69 -21.17 12.49
N ASP A 86 -5.65 -20.37 12.27
CA ASP A 86 -5.78 -19.01 11.77
C ASP A 86 -6.61 -18.98 10.49
N MET A 87 -7.56 -18.06 10.38
CA MET A 87 -8.41 -17.89 9.20
C MET A 87 -7.70 -17.02 8.18
N ILE A 88 -7.10 -17.64 7.18
CA ILE A 88 -6.27 -16.99 6.16
C ILE A 88 -7.11 -16.74 4.91
N VAL A 89 -6.98 -15.54 4.33
CA VAL A 89 -7.60 -15.20 3.06
C VAL A 89 -6.91 -15.96 1.94
N THR A 90 -7.73 -16.55 1.06
CA THR A 90 -7.30 -17.25 -0.15
C THR A 90 -7.88 -16.56 -1.38
N GLY A 91 -7.10 -16.52 -2.46
CA GLY A 91 -7.44 -15.87 -3.72
C GLY A 91 -6.18 -15.38 -4.42
N ARG A 92 -6.29 -15.01 -5.70
CA ARG A 92 -5.16 -14.59 -6.52
C ARG A 92 -5.41 -13.28 -7.27
N THR A 93 -6.67 -12.87 -7.36
CA THR A 93 -7.01 -11.61 -8.03
C THR A 93 -6.93 -10.45 -7.03
N GLU A 94 -6.65 -9.26 -7.53
CA GLU A 94 -6.44 -8.05 -6.75
C GLU A 94 -7.41 -6.93 -7.16
N ASP A 95 -8.37 -7.28 -8.02
CA ASP A 95 -9.30 -6.39 -8.70
C ASP A 95 -10.72 -6.41 -8.12
N ALA A 96 -10.89 -6.87 -6.90
CA ALA A 96 -12.15 -7.10 -6.19
C ALA A 96 -12.94 -8.36 -6.63
N SER A 97 -12.59 -9.03 -7.73
CA SER A 97 -13.38 -10.16 -8.27
C SER A 97 -13.43 -11.38 -7.34
N GLU A 98 -12.48 -11.56 -6.45
CA GLU A 98 -12.45 -12.58 -5.39
C GLU A 98 -12.65 -11.99 -3.98
N GLY A 99 -13.16 -10.76 -3.87
CA GLY A 99 -13.30 -10.05 -2.60
C GLY A 99 -11.98 -9.56 -2.02
N ILE A 100 -10.96 -9.43 -2.86
CA ILE A 100 -9.62 -8.92 -2.55
C ILE A 100 -9.36 -7.73 -3.47
N TYR A 101 -8.98 -6.60 -2.92
CA TYR A 101 -8.64 -5.40 -3.67
C TYR A 101 -7.32 -4.79 -3.19
N VAL A 102 -6.36 -4.67 -4.08
CA VAL A 102 -5.09 -3.98 -3.84
C VAL A 102 -5.21 -2.57 -4.41
N HIS A 103 -4.99 -1.57 -3.56
CA HIS A 103 -5.17 -0.16 -3.90
C HIS A 103 -3.82 0.49 -4.20
N ASP A 104 -3.31 0.29 -5.41
CA ASP A 104 -1.98 0.74 -5.85
C ASP A 104 -1.93 2.21 -6.27
N ASP A 105 -3.08 2.83 -6.60
CA ASP A 105 -3.23 4.24 -6.97
C ASP A 105 -3.73 5.13 -5.80
N CYS A 106 -3.51 4.71 -4.57
CA CYS A 106 -4.07 5.32 -3.36
C CYS A 106 -3.43 6.65 -2.95
N TRP A 107 -2.26 6.99 -3.47
CA TRP A 107 -1.51 8.17 -3.09
C TRP A 107 -1.66 9.28 -4.12
N VAL A 108 -2.37 10.32 -3.77
CA VAL A 108 -2.60 11.49 -4.64
C VAL A 108 -1.73 12.64 -4.17
N ARG A 109 -0.90 13.18 -5.07
CA ARG A 109 -0.32 14.51 -4.92
C ARG A 109 -1.18 15.50 -5.67
N GLU A 110 -1.44 16.67 -5.09
CA GLU A 110 -1.92 17.79 -5.89
C GLU A 110 -0.84 18.05 -6.97
N GLU A 111 -1.21 17.81 -8.22
CA GLU A 111 -0.34 18.12 -9.34
C GLU A 111 -0.09 19.65 -9.30
N GLU A 112 1.10 20.04 -8.83
CA GLU A 112 1.67 21.29 -9.33
C GLU A 112 1.79 21.05 -10.84
N GLU A 113 1.20 21.94 -11.66
CA GLU A 113 1.33 21.88 -13.12
C GLU A 113 2.79 21.53 -13.43
N GLU A 114 3.03 20.29 -13.83
CA GLU A 114 4.32 19.88 -14.35
C GLU A 114 4.54 20.77 -15.57
N ILE A 115 5.27 21.84 -15.35
CA ILE A 115 5.98 22.46 -16.47
C ILE A 115 6.89 21.34 -16.94
N LYS A 116 6.42 20.59 -17.92
CA LYS A 116 7.24 19.63 -18.66
C LYS A 116 8.36 20.44 -19.30
N ASN A 117 9.38 20.70 -18.48
CA ASN A 117 10.64 21.29 -18.96
C ASN A 117 11.29 20.21 -19.80
N THR A 118 10.90 20.17 -21.08
CA THR A 118 11.56 19.37 -22.11
C THR A 118 13.02 19.78 -22.31
N PHE A 119 13.43 20.90 -21.68
CA PHE A 119 14.79 21.42 -21.74
C PHE A 119 15.26 21.82 -20.33
N ALA A 120 16.35 21.22 -19.87
CA ALA A 120 17.03 21.67 -18.68
C ALA A 120 17.93 22.87 -19.03
N PHE A 121 17.52 24.08 -18.62
CA PHE A 121 18.39 25.25 -18.70
C PHE A 121 19.30 25.32 -17.47
N ARG A 122 20.55 25.66 -17.72
CA ARG A 122 21.53 25.89 -16.66
C ARG A 122 21.14 27.13 -15.85
N GLN A 123 20.70 26.94 -14.61
CA GLN A 123 20.16 28.04 -13.81
C GLN A 123 21.18 28.70 -12.86
N ALA A 124 22.21 28.01 -12.36
CA ALA A 124 23.04 28.60 -11.32
C ALA A 124 24.49 28.14 -11.21
N ARG A 125 24.95 26.97 -11.63
CA ARG A 125 26.34 26.48 -11.45
C ARG A 125 26.84 25.61 -12.59
N SER A 126 28.16 25.45 -12.68
CA SER A 126 28.83 24.81 -13.80
C SER A 126 28.62 23.28 -13.93
N ARG A 127 27.89 22.61 -13.03
CA ARG A 127 27.66 21.18 -13.04
C ARG A 127 26.21 20.81 -12.65
N GLU A 128 25.24 21.44 -13.27
CA GLU A 128 23.86 20.93 -13.17
C GLU A 128 23.74 19.66 -14.02
N THR A 129 23.20 18.60 -13.43
CA THR A 129 22.93 17.33 -14.08
C THR A 129 21.44 17.14 -14.23
N SER A 130 21.00 16.13 -14.98
CA SER A 130 19.58 15.75 -15.08
C SER A 130 18.97 15.38 -13.72
N PHE A 131 19.77 15.00 -12.73
CA PHE A 131 19.34 14.66 -11.37
C PHE A 131 19.28 15.85 -10.42
N THR A 132 19.52 17.08 -10.88
CA THR A 132 19.50 18.25 -10.00
C THR A 132 18.12 18.48 -9.38
N GLN A 133 17.05 18.19 -10.09
CA GLN A 133 15.68 18.25 -9.56
C GLN A 133 15.47 17.23 -8.45
N ASP A 134 15.88 15.99 -8.67
CA ASP A 134 15.75 14.90 -7.69
C ASP A 134 16.46 15.24 -6.38
N TYR A 135 17.66 15.85 -6.47
CA TYR A 135 18.38 16.33 -5.28
C TYR A 135 17.66 17.47 -4.56
N LYS A 136 17.02 18.38 -5.29
CA LYS A 136 16.22 19.45 -4.67
C LYS A 136 15.02 18.86 -3.92
N GLU A 137 14.28 17.94 -4.53
CA GLU A 137 13.14 17.26 -3.89
C GLU A 137 13.59 16.49 -2.65
N LEU A 138 14.70 15.76 -2.72
CA LEU A 138 15.28 15.08 -1.56
C LEU A 138 15.60 16.04 -0.43
N ILE A 139 16.22 17.20 -0.73
CA ILE A 139 16.57 18.20 0.27
C ILE A 139 15.31 18.80 0.92
N GLU A 140 14.26 19.06 0.13
CA GLU A 140 13.00 19.58 0.66
C GLU A 140 12.30 18.53 1.56
N LEU A 141 12.34 17.25 1.19
CA LEU A 141 11.85 16.16 2.02
C LEU A 141 12.61 16.06 3.35
N LEU A 142 13.94 16.12 3.32
CA LEU A 142 14.77 16.08 4.52
C LEU A 142 14.50 17.28 5.45
N LYS A 143 14.25 18.46 4.90
CA LYS A 143 13.86 19.64 5.68
C LYS A 143 12.49 19.43 6.32
N TYR A 144 11.52 18.93 5.55
CA TYR A 144 10.18 18.62 6.06
C TYR A 144 10.24 17.64 7.25
N GLU A 145 10.96 16.52 7.11
CA GLU A 145 11.14 15.56 8.18
C GLU A 145 11.75 16.18 9.44
N LYS A 146 12.77 17.02 9.26
CA LYS A 146 13.41 17.76 10.37
C LYS A 146 12.43 18.70 11.09
N GLU A 147 11.61 19.41 10.34
CA GLU A 147 10.65 20.41 10.89
C GLU A 147 9.45 19.74 11.57
N THR A 148 9.02 18.57 11.09
CA THR A 148 7.89 17.83 11.63
C THR A 148 8.25 16.82 12.73
N GLY A 149 9.55 16.70 13.06
CA GLY A 149 10.03 15.77 14.07
C GLY A 149 10.12 14.32 13.59
N GLY A 150 10.18 14.12 12.30
CA GLY A 150 10.42 12.83 11.67
C GLY A 150 11.88 12.38 11.79
N TYR A 151 12.19 11.23 11.22
CA TYR A 151 13.55 10.69 11.20
C TYR A 151 13.88 10.01 9.87
N VAL A 152 15.15 9.94 9.55
CA VAL A 152 15.67 9.30 8.34
C VAL A 152 16.41 8.04 8.71
N VAL A 153 16.08 6.94 8.04
CA VAL A 153 16.80 5.66 8.17
C VAL A 153 17.69 5.47 6.95
N TRP A 154 18.97 5.31 7.17
CA TRP A 154 19.94 4.94 6.14
C TRP A 154 20.17 3.43 6.18
N VAL A 155 20.04 2.76 5.05
CA VAL A 155 20.21 1.32 4.90
C VAL A 155 21.37 1.01 3.98
#